data_5307f37a12d91d4ce159d9e9885281dd
#
_entry.id   5307f37a12d91d4ce159d9e9885281dd
#
_cell.length_a   1.000
_cell.length_b   1.000
_cell.length_c   1.000
_cell.angle_alpha   90.00
_cell.angle_beta   90.00
_cell.angle_gamma   90.00
#
_symmetry.space_group_name_H-M   'P 1'
#
loop_
_entity.id
_entity.type
_entity.pdbx_description
1 polymer ?
#
loop_
_entity_poly.entity_id
_entity_poly.type
_entity_poly.pdbx_seq_one_letter_code
_entity_poly.pdbx_strand_id
1 'polypeptide(L)'
;MPDLKYYTMLNNTEQQEILRRRTFAIISHPDAGKTTLTEKLLLYGGAIHVAGAVKSNKIRKTATSDWMEIEKQRGISVATSVMGFDYNNYHINILDTPGHQDFAEDTFRTLTAVDSVVIVIDSAKGVETQTRRLMQVCRMRKTPVMVFVNKMDREGKDPFDLMDEVESELGIHVRPLSWPINSGERFKGVYNIFQSTLDLYTPNKTQVTESLRFDDVNDPQIAQLVGEQDALKLQEDLEMIEGVYNPFSREDYLAGDLAPVFFGSALNTFGVKELLECFVQIAPSPRPVEAVERKVEPMEDGFTAFCFKIHANMDPNHRSCIAFFKICSGKFLRNTYYKHVRENRQMRFSAPTCFMAQRKETVDEAFAGDIVGLPDTGNFKIGDTLTAGENLHFKGLPSFSPEMFKYIENADPMKQKQLDKGVSQLMDEGVAQLFVSQFNGRKIVGTVGQLQFEVIQHRLEHEYQAKCRWEPLQMFKACWIESDDEQELETFKKRKAQYMAKDKEGRDVFMADSGYVLQMAQNDYKNIKFHFTSEF
;
A
#
# COMPACT_ATOMS: atom_id res chain seq x y z
N MET A 1 -24.82 28.06 6.75
CA MET A 1 -23.41 28.46 6.75
C MET A 1 -22.67 27.38 7.52
N PRO A 2 -21.70 26.66 6.97
CA PRO A 2 -20.93 25.71 7.74
C PRO A 2 -20.16 26.48 8.82
N ASP A 3 -20.11 25.91 10.01
CA ASP A 3 -19.49 26.51 11.18
C ASP A 3 -18.03 26.89 10.91
N LEU A 4 -17.72 28.15 10.94
CA LEU A 4 -16.37 28.74 10.79
C LEU A 4 -15.32 28.22 11.81
N LYS A 5 -15.72 27.38 12.76
CA LYS A 5 -14.87 26.86 13.84
C LYS A 5 -13.78 25.88 13.39
N TYR A 6 -13.89 25.29 12.17
CA TYR A 6 -12.97 24.23 11.70
C TYR A 6 -11.87 24.74 10.77
N TYR A 7 -11.85 26.01 10.44
CA TYR A 7 -10.91 26.61 9.47
C TYR A 7 -9.77 27.41 10.10
N THR A 8 -9.59 27.32 11.43
CA THR A 8 -8.39 27.89 12.06
C THR A 8 -7.17 27.06 11.69
N MET A 9 -6.07 27.72 11.33
CA MET A 9 -4.80 27.06 11.06
C MET A 9 -4.08 26.74 12.37
N LEU A 10 -3.37 25.62 12.41
CA LEU A 10 -2.47 25.25 13.50
C LEU A 10 -1.40 26.33 13.77
N ASN A 11 -0.83 26.30 14.95
CA ASN A 11 0.32 27.17 15.28
C ASN A 11 1.59 26.75 14.50
N ASN A 12 2.59 27.64 14.45
CA ASN A 12 3.81 27.43 13.66
C ASN A 12 4.56 26.13 14.05
N THR A 13 4.56 25.74 15.32
CA THR A 13 5.24 24.53 15.79
C THR A 13 4.54 23.28 15.26
N GLU A 14 3.22 23.23 15.32
CA GLU A 14 2.42 22.12 14.81
C GLU A 14 2.50 22.04 13.28
N GLN A 15 2.53 23.17 12.58
CA GLN A 15 2.76 23.19 11.13
C GLN A 15 4.11 22.59 10.76
N GLN A 16 5.19 22.93 11.49
CA GLN A 16 6.51 22.34 11.27
C GLN A 16 6.50 20.83 11.52
N GLU A 17 5.77 20.36 12.53
CA GLU A 17 5.60 18.94 12.77
C GLU A 17 4.92 18.24 11.58
N ILE A 18 3.91 18.83 10.97
CA ILE A 18 3.27 18.27 9.77
C ILE A 18 4.22 18.29 8.57
N LEU A 19 4.91 19.39 8.34
CA LEU A 19 5.82 19.57 7.19
C LEU A 19 6.97 18.56 7.17
N ARG A 20 7.41 18.07 8.32
CA ARG A 20 8.49 17.07 8.42
C ARG A 20 8.03 15.64 8.17
N ARG A 21 6.73 15.37 8.02
CA ARG A 21 6.22 14.02 7.81
C ARG A 21 6.33 13.59 6.36
N ARG A 22 6.70 12.32 6.19
CA ARG A 22 6.76 11.63 4.89
C ARG A 22 6.10 10.28 5.03
N THR A 23 4.97 10.07 4.35
CA THR A 23 4.22 8.82 4.41
C THR A 23 4.14 8.22 3.03
N PHE A 24 4.72 7.03 2.86
CA PHE A 24 4.77 6.37 1.57
C PHE A 24 4.56 4.86 1.66
N ALA A 25 4.06 4.29 0.57
CA ALA A 25 3.99 2.85 0.39
C ALA A 25 5.14 2.35 -0.48
N ILE A 26 5.60 1.13 -0.22
CA ILE A 26 6.49 0.42 -1.12
C ILE A 26 5.67 -0.65 -1.84
N ILE A 27 5.66 -0.59 -3.17
CA ILE A 27 4.94 -1.52 -4.03
C ILE A 27 5.87 -2.20 -5.03
N SER A 28 5.55 -3.42 -5.40
CA SER A 28 6.30 -4.17 -6.40
C SER A 28 5.55 -5.41 -6.86
N HIS A 29 6.05 -6.03 -7.92
CA HIS A 29 5.78 -7.44 -8.18
C HIS A 29 6.41 -8.35 -7.10
N PRO A 30 5.87 -9.56 -6.84
CA PRO A 30 6.52 -10.53 -5.95
C PRO A 30 7.99 -10.77 -6.31
N ASP A 31 8.82 -10.95 -5.30
CA ASP A 31 10.27 -11.20 -5.44
C ASP A 31 11.13 -10.06 -6.01
N ALA A 32 10.58 -8.88 -6.31
CA ALA A 32 11.40 -7.73 -6.75
C ALA A 32 12.34 -7.18 -5.66
N GLY A 33 12.13 -7.57 -4.40
CA GLY A 33 12.99 -7.20 -3.27
C GLY A 33 12.43 -6.10 -2.38
N LYS A 34 11.11 -5.89 -2.41
CA LYS A 34 10.38 -4.90 -1.62
C LYS A 34 10.69 -5.00 -0.12
N THR A 35 10.44 -6.15 0.50
CA THR A 35 10.68 -6.38 1.93
C THR A 35 12.15 -6.18 2.30
N THR A 36 13.08 -6.55 1.40
CA THR A 36 14.50 -6.30 1.61
C THR A 36 14.81 -4.80 1.62
N LEU A 37 14.21 -4.03 0.69
CA LEU A 37 14.35 -2.57 0.67
C LEU A 37 13.80 -1.94 1.94
N THR A 38 12.60 -2.34 2.36
CA THR A 38 11.97 -1.87 3.61
C THR A 38 12.89 -2.09 4.82
N GLU A 39 13.43 -3.28 4.97
CA GLU A 39 14.37 -3.62 6.06
C GLU A 39 15.64 -2.74 6.04
N LYS A 40 16.15 -2.43 4.86
CA LYS A 40 17.32 -1.56 4.72
C LYS A 40 17.04 -0.10 5.04
N LEU A 41 15.86 0.40 4.65
CA LEU A 41 15.40 1.75 5.03
C LEU A 41 15.27 1.88 6.56
N LEU A 42 14.69 0.88 7.22
CA LEU A 42 14.60 0.82 8.69
C LEU A 42 15.95 0.75 9.36
N LEU A 43 16.92 0.05 8.74
CA LEU A 43 18.29 -0.02 9.24
C LEU A 43 18.98 1.34 9.19
N TYR A 44 18.85 2.08 8.08
CA TYR A 44 19.38 3.45 7.97
C TYR A 44 18.71 4.44 8.92
N GLY A 45 17.41 4.29 9.16
CA GLY A 45 16.69 5.05 10.17
C GLY A 45 17.06 4.69 11.62
N GLY A 46 17.95 3.70 11.84
CA GLY A 46 18.32 3.23 13.18
C GLY A 46 17.17 2.52 13.93
N ALA A 47 16.06 2.27 13.24
CA ALA A 47 14.88 1.63 13.83
C ALA A 47 15.11 0.13 14.11
N ILE A 48 16.01 -0.50 13.36
CA ILE A 48 16.48 -1.88 13.58
C ILE A 48 18.00 -1.92 13.56
N HIS A 49 18.58 -2.84 14.35
CA HIS A 49 20.05 -2.98 14.44
C HIS A 49 20.62 -3.99 13.44
N VAL A 50 19.81 -4.90 12.92
CA VAL A 50 20.22 -5.93 11.96
C VAL A 50 19.04 -6.22 11.02
N ALA A 51 19.23 -6.03 9.73
CA ALA A 51 18.22 -6.40 8.74
C ALA A 51 18.05 -7.92 8.62
N GLY A 52 16.82 -8.41 8.48
CA GLY A 52 16.52 -9.81 8.20
C GLY A 52 16.85 -10.16 6.74
N ALA A 53 17.42 -11.33 6.48
CA ALA A 53 17.64 -11.82 5.13
C ALA A 53 16.47 -12.70 4.69
N VAL A 54 15.75 -12.31 3.64
CA VAL A 54 14.58 -13.03 3.12
C VAL A 54 14.93 -14.34 2.40
N LYS A 55 16.20 -14.56 2.03
CA LYS A 55 16.66 -15.79 1.37
C LYS A 55 18.01 -16.26 1.86
N SER A 56 18.02 -17.04 2.92
CA SER A 56 19.08 -18.03 3.15
C SER A 56 18.50 -19.15 3.99
N ASN A 57 18.50 -20.36 3.49
CA ASN A 57 18.12 -21.59 4.22
C ASN A 57 18.97 -21.88 5.47
N LYS A 58 19.87 -20.98 5.86
CA LYS A 58 20.78 -21.13 6.99
C LYS A 58 20.60 -20.11 8.13
N ILE A 59 19.84 -19.03 7.95
CA ILE A 59 19.59 -18.05 9.01
C ILE A 59 18.08 -17.84 9.14
N ARG A 60 17.47 -18.40 10.18
CA ARG A 60 16.03 -18.27 10.53
C ARG A 60 15.73 -16.90 11.17
N LYS A 61 16.04 -15.79 10.50
CA LYS A 61 15.48 -14.48 10.85
C LYS A 61 14.43 -14.11 9.80
N THR A 62 13.18 -14.11 10.22
CA THR A 62 12.06 -13.60 9.43
C THR A 62 12.16 -12.08 9.29
N ALA A 63 11.63 -11.53 8.20
CA ALA A 63 11.59 -10.09 7.99
C ALA A 63 10.79 -9.38 9.10
N THR A 64 11.18 -8.15 9.41
CA THR A 64 10.53 -7.32 10.43
C THR A 64 9.07 -7.02 10.08
N SER A 65 8.76 -6.93 8.77
CA SER A 65 7.43 -6.69 8.24
C SER A 65 6.51 -7.91 8.34
N ASP A 66 7.04 -9.15 8.35
CA ASP A 66 6.27 -10.39 8.34
C ASP A 66 6.00 -10.86 9.78
N TRP A 67 4.86 -10.48 10.32
CA TRP A 67 4.51 -10.77 11.70
C TRP A 67 3.54 -11.96 11.85
N MET A 68 2.74 -12.28 10.81
CA MET A 68 1.84 -13.43 10.84
C MET A 68 2.57 -14.76 10.69
N GLU A 69 2.10 -15.79 11.37
CA GLU A 69 2.68 -17.14 11.28
C GLU A 69 2.65 -17.69 9.86
N ILE A 70 1.56 -17.44 9.12
CA ILE A 70 1.42 -17.86 7.73
C ILE A 70 2.38 -17.14 6.79
N GLU A 71 2.70 -15.86 7.04
CA GLU A 71 3.71 -15.11 6.29
C GLU A 71 5.10 -15.73 6.47
N LYS A 72 5.44 -16.06 7.73
CA LYS A 72 6.72 -16.70 8.06
C LYS A 72 6.88 -18.09 7.47
N GLN A 73 5.80 -18.87 7.47
CA GLN A 73 5.79 -20.21 6.91
C GLN A 73 5.92 -20.22 5.39
N ARG A 74 5.27 -19.27 4.70
CA ARG A 74 5.24 -19.20 3.24
C ARG A 74 6.30 -18.26 2.64
N GLY A 75 6.89 -17.37 3.45
CA GLY A 75 7.88 -16.39 3.01
C GLY A 75 7.31 -15.31 2.08
N ILE A 76 6.02 -14.98 2.24
CA ILE A 76 5.32 -13.94 1.49
C ILE A 76 4.53 -13.06 2.44
N SER A 77 4.54 -11.75 2.22
CA SER A 77 3.71 -10.80 2.95
C SER A 77 2.26 -10.91 2.49
N VAL A 78 1.35 -11.07 3.44
CA VAL A 78 -0.10 -11.25 3.22
C VAL A 78 -0.87 -9.95 3.51
N ALA A 79 -0.35 -9.15 4.42
CA ALA A 79 -0.97 -7.90 4.84
C ALA A 79 0.04 -6.76 4.88
N THR A 80 -0.44 -5.51 4.66
CA THR A 80 0.39 -4.32 4.80
C THR A 80 0.87 -4.15 6.23
N SER A 81 2.16 -3.92 6.40
CA SER A 81 2.77 -3.53 7.67
C SER A 81 3.02 -2.02 7.71
N VAL A 82 2.68 -1.39 8.84
CA VAL A 82 2.93 0.04 9.08
C VAL A 82 4.12 0.16 10.02
N MET A 83 5.12 0.96 9.63
CA MET A 83 6.34 1.16 10.40
C MET A 83 6.78 2.61 10.31
N GLY A 84 7.28 3.17 11.43
CA GLY A 84 7.77 4.54 11.50
C GLY A 84 9.20 4.61 12.00
N PHE A 85 9.90 5.68 11.63
CA PHE A 85 11.22 6.05 12.15
C PHE A 85 11.53 7.52 11.85
N ASP A 86 12.48 8.10 12.60
CA ASP A 86 13.00 9.43 12.32
C ASP A 86 14.31 9.35 11.53
N TYR A 87 14.47 10.24 10.54
CA TYR A 87 15.68 10.36 9.74
C TYR A 87 15.89 11.82 9.29
N ASN A 88 17.08 12.39 9.56
CA ASN A 88 17.44 13.76 9.16
C ASN A 88 16.35 14.82 9.43
N ASN A 89 15.80 14.82 10.65
CA ASN A 89 14.69 15.69 11.08
C ASN A 89 13.33 15.42 10.40
N TYR A 90 13.21 14.40 9.56
CA TYR A 90 11.93 13.94 9.01
C TYR A 90 11.37 12.79 9.82
N HIS A 91 10.06 12.76 9.98
CA HIS A 91 9.35 11.61 10.50
C HIS A 91 8.77 10.81 9.34
N ILE A 92 9.18 9.57 9.22
CA ILE A 92 8.90 8.72 8.07
C ILE A 92 7.95 7.61 8.47
N ASN A 93 6.85 7.46 7.74
CA ASN A 93 5.92 6.35 7.85
C ASN A 93 6.01 5.49 6.58
N ILE A 94 6.43 4.24 6.71
CA ILE A 94 6.50 3.26 5.63
C ILE A 94 5.31 2.30 5.76
N LEU A 95 4.62 2.08 4.64
CA LEU A 95 3.62 1.05 4.48
C LEU A 95 4.15 -0.01 3.52
N ASP A 96 4.62 -1.13 4.09
CA ASP A 96 5.12 -2.26 3.31
C ASP A 96 3.94 -3.13 2.87
N THR A 97 3.59 -3.08 1.58
CA THR A 97 2.40 -3.72 1.04
C THR A 97 2.67 -5.17 0.62
N PRO A 98 1.65 -6.06 0.56
CA PRO A 98 1.82 -7.37 -0.06
C PRO A 98 2.19 -7.23 -1.54
N GLY A 99 3.15 -8.05 -2.01
CA GLY A 99 3.52 -8.07 -3.43
C GLY A 99 2.62 -8.99 -4.28
N HIS A 100 1.95 -9.96 -3.66
CA HIS A 100 1.17 -10.96 -4.38
C HIS A 100 -0.18 -10.39 -4.84
N GLN A 101 -0.58 -10.73 -6.08
CA GLN A 101 -1.81 -10.22 -6.70
C GLN A 101 -3.09 -10.56 -5.93
N ASP A 102 -3.11 -11.68 -5.22
CA ASP A 102 -4.27 -12.10 -4.42
C ASP A 102 -4.59 -11.11 -3.29
N PHE A 103 -3.60 -10.31 -2.86
CA PHE A 103 -3.76 -9.29 -1.80
C PHE A 103 -3.79 -7.86 -2.35
N ALA A 104 -4.08 -7.69 -3.64
CA ALA A 104 -4.09 -6.38 -4.30
C ALA A 104 -5.07 -5.39 -3.66
N GLU A 105 -6.22 -5.85 -3.15
CA GLU A 105 -7.18 -4.97 -2.46
C GLU A 105 -6.60 -4.31 -1.20
N ASP A 106 -5.81 -5.04 -0.40
CA ASP A 106 -5.12 -4.46 0.76
C ASP A 106 -4.13 -3.39 0.32
N THR A 107 -3.40 -3.66 -0.78
CA THR A 107 -2.49 -2.69 -1.38
C THR A 107 -3.24 -1.46 -1.90
N PHE A 108 -4.36 -1.62 -2.60
CA PHE A 108 -5.15 -0.49 -3.10
C PHE A 108 -5.65 0.41 -1.97
N ARG A 109 -6.18 -0.18 -0.89
CA ARG A 109 -6.58 0.57 0.31
C ARG A 109 -5.41 1.30 0.95
N THR A 110 -4.27 0.63 1.05
CA THR A 110 -3.03 1.23 1.58
C THR A 110 -2.59 2.44 0.76
N LEU A 111 -2.71 2.38 -0.57
CA LEU A 111 -2.38 3.49 -1.46
C LEU A 111 -3.26 4.72 -1.25
N THR A 112 -4.43 4.58 -0.62
CA THR A 112 -5.26 5.75 -0.27
C THR A 112 -4.74 6.50 0.95
N ALA A 113 -3.95 5.85 1.80
CA ALA A 113 -3.44 6.40 3.05
C ALA A 113 -2.04 7.03 2.93
N VAL A 114 -1.42 6.98 1.74
CA VAL A 114 -0.06 7.49 1.53
C VAL A 114 -0.02 8.74 0.66
N ASP A 115 1.03 9.51 0.85
CA ASP A 115 1.26 10.77 0.14
C ASP A 115 2.18 10.58 -1.07
N SER A 116 2.94 9.48 -1.12
CA SER A 116 3.81 9.09 -2.24
C SER A 116 4.03 7.57 -2.27
N VAL A 117 4.68 7.08 -3.32
CA VAL A 117 4.90 5.64 -3.54
C VAL A 117 6.33 5.40 -4.03
N VAL A 118 6.98 4.35 -3.55
CA VAL A 118 8.22 3.82 -4.11
C VAL A 118 7.90 2.49 -4.81
N ILE A 119 8.16 2.43 -6.12
CA ILE A 119 8.01 1.22 -6.93
C ILE A 119 9.36 0.51 -7.01
N VAL A 120 9.39 -0.77 -6.64
CA VAL A 120 10.61 -1.59 -6.77
C VAL A 120 10.48 -2.49 -8.00
N ILE A 121 11.48 -2.39 -8.88
CA ILE A 121 11.56 -3.15 -10.13
C ILE A 121 12.80 -4.05 -10.07
N ASP A 122 12.67 -5.30 -10.48
CA ASP A 122 13.78 -6.23 -10.66
C ASP A 122 14.52 -5.91 -11.99
N SER A 123 15.82 -5.62 -11.95
CA SER A 123 16.60 -5.24 -13.14
C SER A 123 16.60 -6.30 -14.25
N ALA A 124 16.45 -7.58 -13.89
CA ALA A 124 16.40 -8.67 -14.87
C ALA A 124 15.02 -8.86 -15.49
N LYS A 125 13.95 -8.60 -14.73
CA LYS A 125 12.56 -8.83 -15.16
C LYS A 125 11.92 -7.60 -15.78
N GLY A 126 12.24 -6.39 -15.29
CA GLY A 126 11.62 -5.13 -15.70
C GLY A 126 10.23 -4.95 -15.10
N VAL A 127 9.35 -4.30 -15.86
CA VAL A 127 7.97 -3.99 -15.43
C VAL A 127 7.06 -5.20 -15.57
N GLU A 128 6.60 -5.74 -14.44
CA GLU A 128 5.75 -6.93 -14.39
C GLU A 128 4.26 -6.55 -14.18
N THR A 129 3.36 -7.51 -14.44
CA THR A 129 1.90 -7.29 -14.47
C THR A 129 1.35 -6.61 -13.21
N GLN A 130 1.81 -7.01 -12.02
CA GLN A 130 1.31 -6.42 -10.78
C GLN A 130 1.75 -4.95 -10.63
N THR A 131 2.96 -4.61 -11.05
CA THR A 131 3.46 -3.23 -11.06
C THR A 131 2.58 -2.33 -11.93
N ARG A 132 2.17 -2.80 -13.12
CA ARG A 132 1.24 -2.05 -14.00
C ARG A 132 -0.10 -1.78 -13.33
N ARG A 133 -0.70 -2.80 -12.70
CA ARG A 133 -1.99 -2.66 -12.00
C ARG A 133 -1.91 -1.65 -10.85
N LEU A 134 -0.86 -1.71 -10.05
CA LEU A 134 -0.67 -0.79 -8.93
C LEU A 134 -0.40 0.64 -9.40
N MET A 135 0.35 0.81 -10.49
CA MET A 135 0.58 2.12 -11.09
C MET A 135 -0.70 2.77 -11.59
N GLN A 136 -1.66 1.99 -12.13
CA GLN A 136 -2.96 2.55 -12.52
C GLN A 136 -3.67 3.25 -11.35
N VAL A 137 -3.63 2.67 -10.16
CA VAL A 137 -4.19 3.29 -8.95
C VAL A 137 -3.45 4.57 -8.58
N CYS A 138 -2.11 4.55 -8.62
CA CYS A 138 -1.31 5.75 -8.37
C CYS A 138 -1.65 6.89 -9.34
N ARG A 139 -1.82 6.58 -10.63
CA ARG A 139 -2.21 7.56 -11.67
C ARG A 139 -3.60 8.14 -11.45
N MET A 140 -4.60 7.31 -11.13
CA MET A 140 -5.96 7.76 -10.83
C MET A 140 -5.98 8.80 -9.70
N ARG A 141 -5.08 8.65 -8.72
CA ARG A 141 -4.96 9.52 -7.56
C ARG A 141 -3.90 10.62 -7.71
N LYS A 142 -3.20 10.65 -8.84
CA LYS A 142 -2.04 11.54 -9.06
C LYS A 142 -1.05 11.46 -7.89
N THR A 143 -0.78 10.24 -7.44
CA THR A 143 0.17 10.00 -6.34
C THR A 143 1.59 10.07 -6.90
N PRO A 144 2.48 10.90 -6.34
CA PRO A 144 3.88 10.96 -6.73
C PRO A 144 4.55 9.59 -6.59
N VAL A 145 5.28 9.18 -7.63
CA VAL A 145 5.92 7.88 -7.72
C VAL A 145 7.43 8.04 -7.91
N MET A 146 8.21 7.29 -7.14
CA MET A 146 9.64 7.11 -7.31
C MET A 146 9.93 5.65 -7.66
N VAL A 147 10.87 5.40 -8.55
CA VAL A 147 11.23 4.04 -8.98
C VAL A 147 12.60 3.67 -8.44
N PHE A 148 12.72 2.46 -7.90
CA PHE A 148 13.98 1.85 -7.51
C PHE A 148 14.21 0.57 -8.32
N VAL A 149 15.16 0.62 -9.24
CA VAL A 149 15.61 -0.53 -10.02
C VAL A 149 16.60 -1.33 -9.17
N ASN A 150 16.13 -2.46 -8.69
CA ASN A 150 16.81 -3.31 -7.70
C ASN A 150 17.55 -4.47 -8.35
N LYS A 151 18.51 -5.04 -7.64
CA LYS A 151 19.29 -6.23 -7.99
C LYS A 151 20.32 -5.99 -9.11
N MET A 152 20.89 -4.79 -9.16
CA MET A 152 21.96 -4.46 -10.11
C MET A 152 23.22 -5.32 -9.94
N ASP A 153 23.36 -6.03 -8.81
CA ASP A 153 24.38 -7.04 -8.54
C ASP A 153 24.19 -8.35 -9.32
N ARG A 154 23.14 -8.45 -10.14
CA ARG A 154 22.84 -9.59 -11.00
C ARG A 154 22.77 -9.15 -12.46
N GLU A 155 22.99 -10.10 -13.37
CA GLU A 155 22.76 -9.83 -14.79
C GLU A 155 21.30 -9.42 -15.02
N GLY A 156 21.10 -8.29 -15.68
CA GLY A 156 19.82 -7.69 -15.94
C GLY A 156 19.75 -7.07 -17.34
N LYS A 157 18.64 -6.38 -17.60
CA LYS A 157 18.44 -5.59 -18.81
C LYS A 157 19.37 -4.37 -18.81
N ASP A 158 19.60 -3.81 -19.98
CA ASP A 158 20.29 -2.54 -20.09
C ASP A 158 19.54 -1.43 -19.35
N PRO A 159 20.22 -0.50 -18.65
CA PRO A 159 19.56 0.57 -17.92
C PRO A 159 18.67 1.48 -18.78
N PHE A 160 19.05 1.79 -20.03
CA PHE A 160 18.22 2.57 -20.94
C PHE A 160 16.97 1.80 -21.37
N ASP A 161 17.11 0.50 -21.69
CA ASP A 161 15.96 -0.36 -22.01
C ASP A 161 14.96 -0.41 -20.82
N LEU A 162 15.48 -0.45 -19.58
CA LEU A 162 14.65 -0.41 -18.37
C LEU A 162 13.93 0.94 -18.22
N MET A 163 14.59 2.04 -18.51
CA MET A 163 13.98 3.38 -18.48
C MET A 163 12.84 3.49 -19.51
N ASP A 164 13.07 3.04 -20.73
CA ASP A 164 12.06 3.04 -21.80
C ASP A 164 10.88 2.13 -21.46
N GLU A 165 11.15 0.96 -20.86
CA GLU A 165 10.12 0.04 -20.41
C GLU A 165 9.28 0.66 -19.27
N VAL A 166 9.92 1.32 -18.30
CA VAL A 166 9.21 2.01 -17.21
C VAL A 166 8.32 3.13 -17.76
N GLU A 167 8.83 3.94 -18.66
CA GLU A 167 8.08 5.05 -19.25
C GLU A 167 6.89 4.54 -20.06
N SER A 168 7.11 3.59 -20.96
CA SER A 168 6.07 3.06 -21.86
C SER A 168 5.00 2.23 -21.12
N GLU A 169 5.42 1.34 -20.22
CA GLU A 169 4.53 0.39 -19.55
C GLU A 169 3.78 1.01 -18.36
N LEU A 170 4.40 1.96 -17.64
CA LEU A 170 3.75 2.67 -16.55
C LEU A 170 3.08 3.98 -17.00
N GLY A 171 3.40 4.45 -18.21
CA GLY A 171 2.83 5.67 -18.81
C GLY A 171 3.10 6.92 -17.98
N ILE A 172 4.34 7.10 -17.53
CA ILE A 172 4.82 8.22 -16.74
C ILE A 172 6.21 8.61 -17.24
N HIS A 173 6.49 9.91 -17.38
CA HIS A 173 7.84 10.34 -17.72
C HIS A 173 8.83 9.94 -16.63
N VAL A 174 10.05 9.60 -17.04
CA VAL A 174 11.10 9.19 -16.12
C VAL A 174 12.31 10.12 -16.19
N ARG A 175 13.00 10.26 -15.05
CA ARG A 175 14.30 10.92 -14.98
C ARG A 175 15.21 10.13 -14.06
N PRO A 176 16.33 9.58 -14.53
CA PRO A 176 17.30 8.95 -13.65
C PRO A 176 17.97 10.00 -12.76
N LEU A 177 17.98 9.76 -11.46
CA LEU A 177 18.70 10.55 -10.46
C LEU A 177 19.92 9.81 -9.92
N SER A 178 20.08 8.55 -10.28
CA SER A 178 21.34 7.81 -10.16
C SER A 178 21.55 6.94 -11.39
N TRP A 179 22.81 6.59 -11.69
CA TRP A 179 23.15 5.76 -12.84
C TRP A 179 24.13 4.65 -12.48
N PRO A 180 23.88 3.40 -12.89
CA PRO A 180 24.74 2.27 -12.51
C PRO A 180 26.01 2.22 -13.37
N ILE A 181 27.11 1.85 -12.75
CA ILE A 181 28.37 1.57 -13.44
C ILE A 181 28.47 0.06 -13.65
N ASN A 182 28.06 -0.39 -14.82
CA ASN A 182 27.86 -1.78 -15.18
C ASN A 182 26.73 -2.50 -14.38
N SER A 183 26.58 -3.79 -14.62
CA SER A 183 25.63 -4.67 -13.95
C SER A 183 26.19 -6.08 -13.79
N GLY A 184 25.53 -6.90 -12.97
CA GLY A 184 25.93 -8.27 -12.71
C GLY A 184 27.27 -8.37 -11.99
N GLU A 185 28.11 -9.30 -12.41
CA GLU A 185 29.45 -9.50 -11.80
C GLU A 185 30.39 -8.30 -12.02
N ARG A 186 30.10 -7.47 -13.01
CA ARG A 186 30.88 -6.27 -13.32
C ARG A 186 30.33 -5.00 -12.66
N PHE A 187 29.28 -5.09 -11.88
CA PHE A 187 28.71 -3.96 -11.16
C PHE A 187 29.73 -3.34 -10.22
N LYS A 188 30.12 -2.09 -10.47
CA LYS A 188 31.16 -1.38 -9.71
C LYS A 188 30.60 -0.36 -8.75
N GLY A 189 29.42 0.19 -9.06
CA GLY A 189 28.85 1.23 -8.25
C GLY A 189 27.73 1.99 -8.95
N VAL A 190 27.36 3.11 -8.35
CA VAL A 190 26.35 4.04 -8.88
C VAL A 190 26.90 5.45 -8.79
N TYR A 191 26.71 6.21 -9.85
CA TYR A 191 26.88 7.66 -9.82
C TYR A 191 25.52 8.31 -9.47
N ASN A 192 25.49 9.03 -8.36
CA ASN A 192 24.33 9.78 -7.93
C ASN A 192 24.29 11.14 -8.63
N ILE A 193 23.44 11.26 -9.66
CA ILE A 193 23.29 12.48 -10.46
C ILE A 193 22.73 13.63 -9.63
N PHE A 194 21.84 13.33 -8.65
CA PHE A 194 21.18 14.33 -7.82
C PHE A 194 22.14 15.02 -6.84
N GLN A 195 23.14 14.31 -6.33
CA GLN A 195 24.10 14.82 -5.34
C GLN A 195 25.52 14.99 -5.91
N SER A 196 25.77 14.57 -7.15
CA SER A 196 27.11 14.51 -7.77
C SER A 196 28.10 13.70 -6.93
N THR A 197 27.69 12.47 -6.54
CA THR A 197 28.52 11.56 -5.74
C THR A 197 28.70 10.21 -6.42
N LEU A 198 29.87 9.60 -6.22
CA LEU A 198 30.18 8.26 -6.68
C LEU A 198 30.14 7.30 -5.48
N ASP A 199 29.29 6.31 -5.56
CA ASP A 199 29.15 5.26 -4.57
C ASP A 199 29.69 3.94 -5.12
N LEU A 200 30.75 3.42 -4.52
CA LEU A 200 31.43 2.21 -5.00
C LEU A 200 30.87 0.96 -4.35
N TYR A 201 30.59 -0.05 -5.16
CA TYR A 201 30.13 -1.35 -4.69
C TYR A 201 31.30 -2.21 -4.20
N THR A 202 31.15 -2.77 -3.02
CA THR A 202 32.07 -3.77 -2.49
C THR A 202 31.27 -5.02 -2.09
N PRO A 203 31.42 -6.16 -2.78
CA PRO A 203 30.68 -7.37 -2.45
C PRO A 203 30.90 -7.80 -1.00
N ASN A 204 29.82 -8.26 -0.35
CA ASN A 204 29.84 -8.79 1.02
C ASN A 204 30.25 -7.81 2.15
N LYS A 205 30.32 -6.50 1.88
CA LYS A 205 30.44 -5.51 2.95
C LYS A 205 29.05 -5.04 3.39
N THR A 206 28.77 -5.17 4.68
CA THR A 206 27.57 -4.66 5.34
C THR A 206 27.67 -3.17 5.71
N GLN A 207 28.82 -2.57 5.50
CA GLN A 207 29.07 -1.14 5.77
C GLN A 207 29.10 -0.37 4.46
N VAL A 208 28.40 0.75 4.46
CA VAL A 208 28.41 1.73 3.37
C VAL A 208 29.83 2.24 3.21
N THR A 209 30.36 2.17 1.99
CA THR A 209 31.59 2.86 1.62
C THR A 209 31.30 4.36 1.65
N GLU A 210 32.23 5.19 2.05
CA GLU A 210 32.06 6.65 1.98
C GLU A 210 31.73 7.06 0.54
N SER A 211 30.65 7.83 0.38
CA SER A 211 30.30 8.45 -0.90
C SER A 211 31.34 9.51 -1.23
N LEU A 212 31.94 9.41 -2.40
CA LEU A 212 32.95 10.38 -2.86
C LEU A 212 32.27 11.42 -3.73
N ARG A 213 32.45 12.69 -3.38
CA ARG A 213 31.87 13.80 -4.15
C ARG A 213 32.77 14.18 -5.32
N PHE A 214 32.16 14.33 -6.49
CA PHE A 214 32.80 14.80 -7.70
C PHE A 214 31.92 15.87 -8.34
N ASP A 215 32.40 17.10 -8.39
CA ASP A 215 31.69 18.22 -9.01
C ASP A 215 31.69 18.11 -10.55
N ASP A 216 32.61 17.32 -11.12
CA ASP A 216 32.71 17.01 -12.54
C ASP A 216 32.84 15.49 -12.74
N VAL A 217 31.97 14.92 -13.57
CA VAL A 217 32.04 13.50 -13.98
C VAL A 217 33.32 13.16 -14.75
N ASN A 218 34.00 14.17 -15.33
CA ASN A 218 35.26 14.03 -16.04
C ASN A 218 36.49 14.00 -15.10
N ASP A 219 36.29 14.02 -13.77
CA ASP A 219 37.41 13.96 -12.83
C ASP A 219 38.24 12.69 -13.05
N PRO A 220 39.57 12.81 -13.30
CA PRO A 220 40.45 11.65 -13.52
C PRO A 220 40.47 10.64 -12.37
N GLN A 221 40.06 11.04 -11.16
CA GLN A 221 39.96 10.14 -10.02
C GLN A 221 38.85 9.09 -10.22
N ILE A 222 37.77 9.43 -10.93
CA ILE A 222 36.71 8.48 -11.28
C ILE A 222 37.29 7.33 -12.10
N ALA A 223 38.10 7.64 -13.12
CA ALA A 223 38.75 6.62 -13.95
C ALA A 223 39.73 5.73 -13.13
N GLN A 224 40.41 6.29 -12.13
CA GLN A 224 41.26 5.50 -11.25
C GLN A 224 40.44 4.53 -10.36
N LEU A 225 39.24 4.91 -9.95
CA LEU A 225 38.37 4.12 -9.08
C LEU A 225 37.61 3.03 -9.83
N VAL A 226 37.05 3.35 -11.00
CA VAL A 226 36.19 2.43 -11.74
C VAL A 226 36.87 1.83 -12.98
N GLY A 227 38.02 2.36 -13.43
CA GLY A 227 38.72 2.01 -14.64
C GLY A 227 38.35 2.91 -15.82
N GLU A 228 39.31 3.11 -16.73
CA GLU A 228 39.18 4.07 -17.85
C GLU A 228 37.97 3.80 -18.76
N GLN A 229 37.73 2.53 -19.10
CA GLN A 229 36.61 2.15 -19.98
C GLN A 229 35.26 2.43 -19.37
N ASP A 230 35.10 2.11 -18.08
CA ASP A 230 33.83 2.29 -17.36
C ASP A 230 33.59 3.76 -17.05
N ALA A 231 34.64 4.55 -16.81
CA ALA A 231 34.53 5.99 -16.62
C ALA A 231 34.09 6.69 -17.95
N LEU A 232 34.68 6.30 -19.10
CA LEU A 232 34.26 6.81 -20.42
C LEU A 232 32.80 6.46 -20.71
N LYS A 233 32.42 5.20 -20.46
CA LYS A 233 31.02 4.78 -20.66
C LYS A 233 30.08 5.58 -19.78
N LEU A 234 30.42 5.80 -18.51
CA LEU A 234 29.62 6.62 -17.59
C LEU A 234 29.42 8.05 -18.12
N GLN A 235 30.48 8.67 -18.68
CA GLN A 235 30.40 10.00 -19.27
C GLN A 235 29.45 10.01 -20.48
N GLU A 236 29.60 9.06 -21.40
CA GLU A 236 28.72 8.91 -22.56
C GLU A 236 27.27 8.70 -22.17
N ASP A 237 27.03 7.82 -21.17
CA ASP A 237 25.69 7.55 -20.65
C ASP A 237 25.06 8.81 -20.03
N LEU A 238 25.83 9.60 -19.24
CA LEU A 238 25.33 10.83 -18.63
C LEU A 238 25.04 11.93 -19.66
N GLU A 239 25.87 12.06 -20.71
CA GLU A 239 25.60 12.97 -21.83
C GLU A 239 24.31 12.57 -22.56
N MET A 240 24.10 11.28 -22.77
CA MET A 240 22.87 10.76 -23.37
C MET A 240 21.64 11.06 -22.47
N ILE A 241 21.75 10.86 -21.15
CA ILE A 241 20.69 11.18 -20.19
C ILE A 241 20.30 12.66 -20.26
N GLU A 242 21.27 13.56 -20.30
CA GLU A 242 21.00 15.01 -20.41
C GLU A 242 20.39 15.40 -21.77
N GLY A 243 20.69 14.63 -22.84
CA GLY A 243 20.11 14.87 -24.17
C GLY A 243 18.71 14.29 -24.39
N VAL A 244 18.37 13.19 -23.70
CA VAL A 244 17.12 12.43 -23.93
C VAL A 244 16.05 12.76 -22.91
N TYR A 245 16.40 12.85 -21.63
CA TYR A 245 15.42 13.04 -20.55
C TYR A 245 15.33 14.49 -20.12
N ASN A 246 14.11 14.96 -19.85
CA ASN A 246 13.90 16.29 -19.29
C ASN A 246 14.61 16.43 -17.93
N PRO A 247 15.10 17.63 -17.56
CA PRO A 247 15.64 17.89 -16.24
C PRO A 247 14.63 17.54 -15.14
N PHE A 248 15.13 17.11 -13.99
CA PHE A 248 14.24 16.80 -12.85
C PHE A 248 13.48 18.06 -12.41
N SER A 249 12.15 17.95 -12.38
CA SER A 249 11.23 18.95 -11.85
C SER A 249 10.50 18.36 -10.65
N ARG A 250 10.67 18.99 -9.48
CA ARG A 250 9.93 18.59 -8.28
C ARG A 250 8.43 18.81 -8.44
N GLU A 251 8.04 19.83 -9.20
CA GLU A 251 6.63 20.14 -9.47
C GLU A 251 5.97 19.03 -10.29
N ASP A 252 6.62 18.55 -11.35
CA ASP A 252 6.11 17.45 -12.17
C ASP A 252 6.09 16.12 -11.39
N TYR A 253 7.09 15.90 -10.53
CA TYR A 253 7.06 14.75 -9.61
C TYR A 253 5.86 14.82 -8.67
N LEU A 254 5.61 15.98 -8.03
CA LEU A 254 4.48 16.16 -7.11
C LEU A 254 3.11 16.10 -7.82
N ALA A 255 3.06 16.46 -9.11
CA ALA A 255 1.87 16.31 -9.94
C ALA A 255 1.58 14.85 -10.34
N GLY A 256 2.58 13.96 -10.22
CA GLY A 256 2.50 12.56 -10.65
C GLY A 256 2.76 12.36 -12.14
N ASP A 257 3.42 13.32 -12.80
CA ASP A 257 3.72 13.31 -14.23
C ASP A 257 5.16 12.83 -14.53
N LEU A 258 6.07 12.96 -13.54
CA LEU A 258 7.47 12.54 -13.62
C LEU A 258 7.83 11.60 -12.48
N ALA A 259 8.51 10.49 -12.76
CA ALA A 259 9.06 9.57 -11.79
C ALA A 259 10.59 9.64 -11.76
N PRO A 260 11.23 10.07 -10.65
CA PRO A 260 12.65 9.91 -10.46
C PRO A 260 13.02 8.43 -10.32
N VAL A 261 14.13 8.01 -10.96
CA VAL A 261 14.58 6.62 -10.97
C VAL A 261 15.93 6.49 -10.30
N PHE A 262 16.05 5.52 -9.41
CA PHE A 262 17.26 5.12 -8.72
C PHE A 262 17.62 3.68 -9.04
N PHE A 263 18.91 3.38 -9.12
CA PHE A 263 19.45 2.05 -9.34
C PHE A 263 20.22 1.57 -8.11
N GLY A 264 20.14 0.27 -7.80
CA GLY A 264 20.87 -0.26 -6.65
C GLY A 264 20.68 -1.76 -6.41
N SER A 265 21.15 -2.21 -5.24
CA SER A 265 20.97 -3.56 -4.73
C SER A 265 20.56 -3.50 -3.26
N ALA A 266 19.28 -3.68 -2.98
CA ALA A 266 18.77 -3.67 -1.62
C ALA A 266 19.43 -4.75 -0.76
N LEU A 267 19.71 -5.95 -1.31
CA LEU A 267 20.37 -7.03 -0.59
C LEU A 267 21.73 -6.58 -0.04
N ASN A 268 22.51 -5.91 -0.87
CA ASN A 268 23.84 -5.42 -0.53
C ASN A 268 23.85 -4.02 0.09
N THR A 269 22.66 -3.47 0.36
CA THR A 269 22.47 -2.14 0.98
C THR A 269 22.99 -0.99 0.10
N PHE A 270 23.00 -1.16 -1.22
CA PHE A 270 23.60 -0.26 -2.17
C PHE A 270 22.54 0.57 -2.90
N GLY A 271 22.76 1.88 -3.06
CA GLY A 271 21.80 2.81 -3.65
C GLY A 271 20.59 3.12 -2.75
N VAL A 272 20.49 2.51 -1.56
CA VAL A 272 19.34 2.66 -0.66
C VAL A 272 19.42 3.94 0.16
N LYS A 273 20.62 4.32 0.58
CA LYS A 273 20.85 5.57 1.31
C LYS A 273 20.57 6.77 0.42
N GLU A 274 21.07 6.74 -0.80
CA GLU A 274 20.93 7.76 -1.81
C GLU A 274 19.45 7.96 -2.18
N LEU A 275 18.71 6.85 -2.34
CA LEU A 275 17.25 6.86 -2.49
C LEU A 275 16.58 7.56 -1.31
N LEU A 276 16.92 7.19 -0.06
CA LEU A 276 16.31 7.74 1.14
C LEU A 276 16.62 9.24 1.30
N GLU A 277 17.86 9.64 1.08
CA GLU A 277 18.29 11.03 1.20
C GLU A 277 17.60 11.95 0.16
N CYS A 278 17.48 11.48 -1.07
CA CYS A 278 16.72 12.19 -2.09
C CYS A 278 15.23 12.20 -1.74
N PHE A 279 14.67 11.04 -1.35
CA PHE A 279 13.26 10.90 -1.02
C PHE A 279 12.80 11.92 0.03
N VAL A 280 13.51 12.04 1.15
CA VAL A 280 13.09 12.98 2.22
C VAL A 280 13.10 14.44 1.77
N GLN A 281 13.92 14.79 0.78
CA GLN A 281 14.03 16.14 0.24
C GLN A 281 12.90 16.47 -0.76
N ILE A 282 12.60 15.53 -1.68
CA ILE A 282 11.67 15.80 -2.78
C ILE A 282 10.24 15.33 -2.51
N ALA A 283 10.04 14.31 -1.68
CA ALA A 283 8.73 13.75 -1.38
C ALA A 283 7.80 14.81 -0.75
N PRO A 284 6.49 14.71 -0.99
CA PRO A 284 5.55 15.65 -0.41
C PRO A 284 5.47 15.50 1.12
N SER A 285 5.22 16.60 1.80
CA SER A 285 4.55 16.60 3.10
C SER A 285 3.11 16.09 2.92
N PRO A 286 2.36 15.83 4.00
CA PRO A 286 0.99 15.36 3.90
C PRO A 286 0.17 16.17 2.89
N ARG A 287 -0.54 15.46 2.02
CA ARG A 287 -1.32 16.05 0.93
C ARG A 287 -2.77 16.26 1.36
N PRO A 288 -3.46 17.24 0.77
CA PRO A 288 -4.90 17.40 0.96
C PRO A 288 -5.68 16.16 0.52
N VAL A 289 -6.75 15.84 1.25
CA VAL A 289 -7.58 14.66 1.00
C VAL A 289 -9.00 15.09 0.65
N GLU A 290 -9.58 14.48 -0.39
CA GLU A 290 -10.95 14.74 -0.81
C GLU A 290 -11.95 13.99 0.08
N ALA A 291 -12.93 14.72 0.61
CA ALA A 291 -14.12 14.16 1.22
C ALA A 291 -15.35 14.48 0.38
N VAL A 292 -16.49 13.88 0.71
CA VAL A 292 -17.77 14.12 0.01
C VAL A 292 -18.18 15.58 0.18
N GLU A 293 -18.02 16.10 1.38
CA GLU A 293 -18.50 17.42 1.79
C GLU A 293 -17.53 18.54 1.39
N ARG A 294 -16.23 18.26 1.42
CA ARG A 294 -15.19 19.26 1.14
C ARG A 294 -13.81 18.62 0.96
N LYS A 295 -12.87 19.41 0.48
CA LYS A 295 -11.45 19.09 0.53
C LYS A 295 -10.90 19.41 1.93
N VAL A 296 -10.10 18.51 2.48
CA VAL A 296 -9.46 18.64 3.81
C VAL A 296 -8.01 19.00 3.63
N GLU A 297 -7.59 20.11 4.21
CA GLU A 297 -6.20 20.58 4.17
C GLU A 297 -5.43 20.12 5.44
N PRO A 298 -4.20 19.58 5.31
CA PRO A 298 -3.47 19.03 6.46
C PRO A 298 -3.20 20.01 7.59
N MET A 299 -3.10 21.32 7.27
CA MET A 299 -2.77 22.39 8.22
C MET A 299 -3.98 22.93 8.98
N GLU A 300 -5.18 22.43 8.77
CA GLU A 300 -6.36 22.79 9.55
C GLU A 300 -6.21 22.32 11.00
N ASP A 301 -6.70 23.14 11.95
CA ASP A 301 -6.67 22.81 13.38
C ASP A 301 -7.63 21.64 13.74
N GLY A 302 -8.73 21.53 13.01
CA GLY A 302 -9.73 20.48 13.20
C GLY A 302 -9.16 19.10 12.88
N PHE A 303 -9.12 18.21 13.89
CA PHE A 303 -8.71 16.81 13.68
C PHE A 303 -9.67 16.07 12.78
N THR A 304 -9.13 15.43 11.76
CA THR A 304 -9.84 14.46 10.92
C THR A 304 -8.94 13.26 10.58
N ALA A 305 -9.53 12.08 10.52
CA ALA A 305 -8.82 10.85 10.15
C ALA A 305 -9.78 9.82 9.56
N PHE A 306 -9.28 8.93 8.69
CA PHE A 306 -10.07 7.81 8.17
C PHE A 306 -9.38 6.47 8.40
N CYS A 307 -10.21 5.44 8.60
CA CYS A 307 -9.79 4.06 8.77
C CYS A 307 -9.52 3.42 7.41
N PHE A 308 -8.28 3.06 7.10
CA PHE A 308 -7.94 2.38 5.83
C PHE A 308 -7.68 0.88 6.02
N LYS A 309 -7.46 0.43 7.26
CA LYS A 309 -7.11 -0.95 7.56
C LYS A 309 -7.53 -1.36 8.96
N ILE A 310 -7.92 -2.62 9.11
CA ILE A 310 -8.23 -3.23 10.41
C ILE A 310 -7.44 -4.54 10.51
N HIS A 311 -6.85 -4.78 11.66
CA HIS A 311 -6.25 -6.06 12.03
C HIS A 311 -6.92 -6.63 13.26
N ALA A 312 -7.51 -7.82 13.14
CA ALA A 312 -7.98 -8.58 14.29
C ALA A 312 -6.87 -9.51 14.81
N ASN A 313 -6.95 -9.82 16.11
CA ASN A 313 -6.16 -10.87 16.77
C ASN A 313 -4.63 -10.75 16.60
N MET A 314 -4.08 -9.53 16.60
CA MET A 314 -2.63 -9.33 16.62
C MET A 314 -1.93 -9.96 17.83
N ASP A 315 -2.64 -10.09 18.95
CA ASP A 315 -2.23 -10.86 20.11
C ASP A 315 -3.14 -12.08 20.27
N PRO A 316 -2.62 -13.32 20.14
CA PRO A 316 -3.41 -14.54 20.30
C PRO A 316 -4.11 -14.66 21.67
N ASN A 317 -3.60 -13.98 22.69
CA ASN A 317 -4.15 -14.00 24.05
C ASN A 317 -5.21 -12.92 24.29
N HIS A 318 -5.25 -11.89 23.43
CA HIS A 318 -6.18 -10.78 23.52
C HIS A 318 -6.96 -10.61 22.21
N ARG A 319 -8.28 -10.85 22.29
CA ARG A 319 -9.21 -10.71 21.14
C ARG A 319 -9.48 -9.24 20.82
N SER A 320 -8.43 -8.43 20.65
CA SER A 320 -8.54 -7.03 20.30
C SER A 320 -8.21 -6.82 18.82
N CYS A 321 -9.03 -6.03 18.14
CA CYS A 321 -8.71 -5.50 16.82
C CYS A 321 -7.92 -4.19 16.97
N ILE A 322 -7.14 -3.87 15.98
CA ILE A 322 -6.51 -2.55 15.81
C ILE A 322 -7.00 -1.98 14.49
N ALA A 323 -7.63 -0.82 14.56
CA ALA A 323 -8.02 -0.05 13.39
C ALA A 323 -6.95 1.01 13.11
N PHE A 324 -6.41 1.02 11.89
CA PHE A 324 -5.38 1.94 11.44
C PHE A 324 -6.02 3.14 10.77
N PHE A 325 -5.75 4.31 11.32
CA PHE A 325 -6.25 5.58 10.84
C PHE A 325 -5.13 6.44 10.26
N LYS A 326 -5.33 6.96 9.05
CA LYS A 326 -4.53 8.05 8.49
C LYS A 326 -5.08 9.36 9.02
N ILE A 327 -4.25 10.16 9.66
CA ILE A 327 -4.60 11.52 10.08
C ILE A 327 -4.51 12.43 8.86
N CYS A 328 -5.62 13.10 8.51
CA CYS A 328 -5.72 13.96 7.34
C CYS A 328 -5.53 15.43 7.67
N SER A 329 -5.97 15.87 8.84
CA SER A 329 -5.78 17.24 9.33
C SER A 329 -5.64 17.31 10.84
N GLY A 330 -5.05 18.38 11.31
CA GLY A 330 -4.95 18.68 12.72
C GLY A 330 -4.03 17.76 13.51
N LYS A 331 -4.38 17.59 14.77
CA LYS A 331 -3.61 16.81 15.74
C LYS A 331 -4.49 15.84 16.50
N PHE A 332 -4.07 14.58 16.55
CA PHE A 332 -4.62 13.57 17.46
C PHE A 332 -3.98 13.72 18.83
N LEU A 333 -4.81 13.67 19.87
CA LEU A 333 -4.38 13.66 21.27
C LEU A 333 -4.96 12.46 22.00
N ARG A 334 -4.13 11.74 22.74
CA ARG A 334 -4.55 10.64 23.60
C ARG A 334 -5.57 11.12 24.64
N ASN A 335 -6.52 10.27 24.99
CA ASN A 335 -7.56 10.56 25.96
C ASN A 335 -8.51 11.74 25.62
N THR A 336 -8.51 12.20 24.38
CA THR A 336 -9.45 13.20 23.85
C THR A 336 -10.64 12.50 23.21
N TYR A 337 -11.80 13.16 23.24
CA TYR A 337 -13.01 12.67 22.59
C TYR A 337 -13.04 13.07 21.13
N TYR A 338 -13.30 12.08 20.26
CA TYR A 338 -13.48 12.25 18.82
C TYR A 338 -14.82 11.70 18.39
N LYS A 339 -15.44 12.33 17.42
CA LYS A 339 -16.70 11.89 16.85
C LYS A 339 -16.45 10.77 15.84
N HIS A 340 -17.01 9.60 16.08
CA HIS A 340 -17.15 8.55 15.07
C HIS A 340 -18.36 8.89 14.20
N VAL A 341 -18.13 9.26 12.94
CA VAL A 341 -19.16 9.88 12.09
C VAL A 341 -20.28 8.89 11.79
N ARG A 342 -19.96 7.67 11.31
CA ARG A 342 -20.96 6.66 10.96
C ARG A 342 -21.87 6.28 12.13
N GLU A 343 -21.31 6.10 13.33
CA GLU A 343 -22.08 5.75 14.54
C GLU A 343 -22.67 6.97 15.26
N ASN A 344 -22.32 8.18 14.81
CA ASN A 344 -22.71 9.45 15.43
C ASN A 344 -22.49 9.48 16.95
N ARG A 345 -21.36 8.95 17.42
CA ARG A 345 -21.03 8.87 18.87
C ARG A 345 -19.62 9.39 19.14
N GLN A 346 -19.40 9.82 20.38
CA GLN A 346 -18.08 10.22 20.86
C GLN A 346 -17.30 9.00 21.35
N MET A 347 -16.03 8.92 20.93
CA MET A 347 -15.09 7.87 21.33
C MET A 347 -13.83 8.49 21.92
N ARG A 348 -13.22 7.80 22.88
CA ARG A 348 -11.97 8.20 23.53
C ARG A 348 -10.99 7.03 23.54
N PHE A 349 -9.74 7.28 23.23
CA PHE A 349 -8.72 6.24 23.11
C PHE A 349 -7.64 6.42 24.19
N SER A 350 -7.51 5.44 25.07
CA SER A 350 -6.54 5.44 26.17
C SER A 350 -5.19 4.83 25.80
N ALA A 351 -5.16 3.98 24.77
CA ALA A 351 -3.96 3.27 24.33
C ALA A 351 -3.81 3.30 22.79
N PRO A 352 -3.80 4.52 22.18
CA PRO A 352 -3.47 4.61 20.75
C PRO A 352 -2.04 4.18 20.54
N THR A 353 -1.74 3.58 19.39
CA THR A 353 -0.43 2.98 19.13
C THR A 353 0.15 3.47 17.80
N CYS A 354 1.45 3.69 17.77
CA CYS A 354 2.25 3.68 16.55
C CYS A 354 3.15 2.46 16.52
N PHE A 355 3.71 2.19 15.36
CA PHE A 355 4.62 1.07 15.17
C PHE A 355 5.99 1.63 14.78
N MET A 356 6.90 1.69 15.76
CA MET A 356 8.30 2.03 15.53
C MET A 356 9.06 0.74 15.24
N ALA A 357 9.23 0.46 13.95
CA ALA A 357 9.74 -0.84 13.46
C ALA A 357 8.93 -2.03 14.02
N GLN A 358 9.52 -2.86 14.87
CA GLN A 358 8.85 -4.01 15.50
C GLN A 358 8.16 -3.68 16.83
N ARG A 359 8.36 -2.48 17.36
CA ARG A 359 7.84 -2.11 18.67
C ARG A 359 6.53 -1.37 18.54
N LYS A 360 5.54 -1.85 19.29
CA LYS A 360 4.28 -1.16 19.48
C LYS A 360 4.46 -0.17 20.63
N GLU A 361 4.34 1.10 20.35
CA GLU A 361 4.46 2.17 21.34
C GLU A 361 3.15 2.92 21.49
N THR A 362 2.83 3.34 22.72
CA THR A 362 1.68 4.19 22.95
C THR A 362 2.02 5.63 22.59
N VAL A 363 1.13 6.26 21.84
CA VAL A 363 1.30 7.63 21.33
C VAL A 363 0.46 8.59 22.13
N ASP A 364 1.05 9.67 22.63
CA ASP A 364 0.32 10.74 23.31
C ASP A 364 -0.24 11.76 22.32
N GLU A 365 0.48 12.03 21.23
CA GLU A 365 0.06 12.91 20.15
C GLU A 365 0.55 12.41 18.78
N ALA A 366 -0.22 12.71 17.73
CA ALA A 366 0.15 12.46 16.35
C ALA A 366 -0.46 13.53 15.44
N PHE A 367 0.14 13.78 14.30
CA PHE A 367 -0.19 14.91 13.43
C PHE A 367 -0.68 14.44 12.06
N ALA A 368 -1.26 15.37 11.29
CA ALA A 368 -1.60 15.07 9.90
C ALA A 368 -0.41 14.45 9.15
N GLY A 369 -0.67 13.38 8.43
CA GLY A 369 0.35 12.53 7.80
C GLY A 369 0.68 11.26 8.56
N ASP A 370 0.54 11.24 9.89
CA ASP A 370 0.80 10.05 10.70
C ASP A 370 -0.28 8.98 10.54
N ILE A 371 0.10 7.77 10.89
CA ILE A 371 -0.81 6.63 10.99
C ILE A 371 -0.85 6.16 12.43
N VAL A 372 -2.05 6.11 13.00
CA VAL A 372 -2.29 5.65 14.36
C VAL A 372 -3.12 4.38 14.37
N GLY A 373 -2.73 3.41 15.19
CA GLY A 373 -3.51 2.22 15.47
C GLY A 373 -4.39 2.44 16.71
N LEU A 374 -5.67 2.37 16.53
CA LEU A 374 -6.65 2.54 17.62
C LEU A 374 -7.19 1.18 18.03
N PRO A 375 -7.12 0.82 19.35
CA PRO A 375 -7.72 -0.41 19.84
C PRO A 375 -9.23 -0.39 19.61
N ASP A 376 -9.75 -1.48 19.06
CA ASP A 376 -11.15 -1.65 18.74
C ASP A 376 -11.69 -2.99 19.21
N THR A 377 -12.99 -3.02 19.50
CA THR A 377 -13.74 -4.23 19.87
C THR A 377 -14.66 -4.72 18.75
N GLY A 378 -14.47 -4.24 17.51
CA GLY A 378 -15.28 -4.56 16.33
C GLY A 378 -16.31 -3.49 16.00
N ASN A 379 -16.05 -2.23 16.38
CA ASN A 379 -16.95 -1.11 16.08
C ASN A 379 -16.58 -0.42 14.76
N PHE A 380 -15.29 -0.41 14.41
CA PHE A 380 -14.81 0.25 13.21
C PHE A 380 -14.99 -0.62 11.96
N LYS A 381 -15.23 0.06 10.86
CA LYS A 381 -15.17 -0.48 9.51
C LYS A 381 -14.13 0.30 8.70
N ILE A 382 -13.61 -0.33 7.65
CA ILE A 382 -12.78 0.38 6.67
C ILE A 382 -13.61 1.50 6.05
N GLY A 383 -13.03 2.70 5.94
CA GLY A 383 -13.73 3.91 5.50
C GLY A 383 -14.34 4.76 6.63
N ASP A 384 -14.43 4.25 7.86
CA ASP A 384 -14.93 5.04 8.97
C ASP A 384 -14.09 6.29 9.23
N THR A 385 -14.77 7.37 9.55
CA THR A 385 -14.15 8.67 9.80
C THR A 385 -14.24 9.05 11.28
N LEU A 386 -13.13 9.56 11.80
CA LEU A 386 -13.05 10.23 13.10
C LEU A 386 -12.78 11.72 12.91
N THR A 387 -13.50 12.57 13.62
CA THR A 387 -13.35 14.03 13.54
C THR A 387 -13.41 14.69 14.92
N ALA A 388 -13.04 15.97 14.98
CA ALA A 388 -13.25 16.80 16.17
C ALA A 388 -14.72 17.18 16.42
N GLY A 389 -15.65 16.77 15.53
CA GLY A 389 -17.10 17.03 15.66
C GLY A 389 -17.83 17.21 14.34
N GLU A 390 -17.13 17.47 13.25
CA GLU A 390 -17.67 17.63 11.90
C GLU A 390 -18.23 16.30 11.37
N ASN A 391 -19.25 16.37 10.52
CA ASN A 391 -19.71 15.23 9.72
C ASN A 391 -18.96 15.25 8.39
N LEU A 392 -18.07 14.30 8.23
CA LEU A 392 -17.18 14.22 7.06
C LEU A 392 -17.05 12.77 6.61
N HIS A 393 -17.10 12.54 5.27
CA HIS A 393 -16.93 11.22 4.68
C HIS A 393 -15.83 11.28 3.62
N PHE A 394 -14.70 10.61 3.89
CA PHE A 394 -13.61 10.56 2.92
C PHE A 394 -13.98 9.69 1.73
N LYS A 395 -13.59 10.16 0.51
CA LYS A 395 -13.83 9.43 -0.74
C LYS A 395 -12.77 8.36 -0.98
N GLY A 396 -13.19 7.30 -1.67
CA GLY A 396 -12.27 6.49 -2.44
C GLY A 396 -11.55 5.38 -1.70
N LEU A 397 -12.32 4.48 -1.07
CA LEU A 397 -11.86 3.14 -0.72
C LEU A 397 -12.63 2.11 -1.57
N PRO A 398 -12.31 1.96 -2.88
CA PRO A 398 -13.04 1.05 -3.74
C PRO A 398 -12.83 -0.40 -3.31
N SER A 399 -13.92 -1.15 -3.27
CA SER A 399 -13.89 -2.61 -3.23
C SER A 399 -14.26 -3.12 -4.61
N PHE A 400 -13.34 -3.86 -5.24
CA PHE A 400 -13.55 -4.37 -6.60
C PHE A 400 -14.33 -5.68 -6.57
N SER A 401 -15.04 -6.01 -7.66
CA SER A 401 -15.69 -7.31 -7.81
C SER A 401 -14.66 -8.43 -7.73
N PRO A 402 -14.91 -9.46 -6.87
CA PRO A 402 -14.03 -10.62 -6.78
C PRO A 402 -13.91 -11.38 -8.11
N GLU A 403 -12.82 -12.14 -8.23
CA GLU A 403 -12.54 -12.98 -9.41
C GLU A 403 -12.85 -14.45 -9.14
N MET A 404 -12.87 -14.88 -7.86
CA MET A 404 -13.13 -16.27 -7.45
C MET A 404 -14.17 -16.31 -6.35
N PHE A 405 -15.05 -17.31 -6.42
CA PHE A 405 -16.15 -17.47 -5.47
C PHE A 405 -16.23 -18.91 -4.96
N LYS A 406 -16.46 -19.07 -3.65
CA LYS A 406 -16.72 -20.37 -3.02
C LYS A 406 -17.78 -20.21 -1.94
N TYR A 407 -18.62 -21.23 -1.79
CA TYR A 407 -19.41 -21.36 -0.58
C TYR A 407 -18.51 -21.71 0.60
N ILE A 408 -18.82 -21.11 1.75
CA ILE A 408 -18.19 -21.47 3.02
C ILE A 408 -19.20 -22.23 3.87
N GLU A 409 -18.79 -23.42 4.32
CA GLU A 409 -19.60 -24.30 5.16
C GLU A 409 -18.87 -24.66 6.43
N ASN A 410 -19.64 -24.85 7.48
CA ASN A 410 -19.09 -25.30 8.74
C ASN A 410 -18.76 -26.81 8.67
N ALA A 411 -17.52 -27.15 9.00
CA ALA A 411 -17.10 -28.54 9.09
C ALA A 411 -17.43 -29.19 10.45
N ASP A 412 -17.71 -28.37 11.49
CA ASP A 412 -18.05 -28.82 12.85
C ASP A 412 -19.31 -28.07 13.35
N PRO A 413 -20.48 -28.71 13.38
CA PRO A 413 -21.73 -28.10 13.78
C PRO A 413 -21.68 -27.42 15.16
N MET A 414 -20.83 -27.90 16.09
CA MET A 414 -20.67 -27.32 17.43
C MET A 414 -19.95 -25.98 17.43
N LYS A 415 -19.28 -25.62 16.34
CA LYS A 415 -18.45 -24.42 16.18
C LYS A 415 -19.09 -23.34 15.30
N GLN A 416 -20.40 -23.41 15.03
CA GLN A 416 -21.09 -22.47 14.13
C GLN A 416 -20.89 -21.00 14.55
N LYS A 417 -21.05 -20.69 15.83
CA LYS A 417 -20.87 -19.32 16.32
C LYS A 417 -19.44 -18.80 16.15
N GLN A 418 -18.44 -19.66 16.32
CA GLN A 418 -17.03 -19.32 16.12
C GLN A 418 -16.75 -19.05 14.66
N LEU A 419 -17.28 -19.90 13.76
CA LEU A 419 -17.14 -19.71 12.32
C LEU A 419 -17.79 -18.40 11.87
N ASP A 420 -19.03 -18.16 12.28
CA ASP A 420 -19.74 -16.93 11.92
C ASP A 420 -19.01 -15.69 12.38
N LYS A 421 -18.49 -15.71 13.62
CA LYS A 421 -17.69 -14.63 14.18
C LYS A 421 -16.39 -14.43 13.41
N GLY A 422 -15.65 -15.52 13.14
CA GLY A 422 -14.40 -15.48 12.42
C GLY A 422 -14.58 -14.96 10.99
N VAL A 423 -15.57 -15.46 10.27
CA VAL A 423 -15.90 -14.97 8.93
C VAL A 423 -16.25 -13.48 8.97
N SER A 424 -17.11 -13.05 9.91
CA SER A 424 -17.47 -11.63 10.01
C SER A 424 -16.26 -10.73 10.25
N GLN A 425 -15.38 -11.09 11.18
CA GLN A 425 -14.20 -10.29 11.52
C GLN A 425 -13.18 -10.25 10.37
N LEU A 426 -12.92 -11.39 9.70
CA LEU A 426 -12.03 -11.43 8.54
C LEU A 426 -12.55 -10.57 7.37
N MET A 427 -13.88 -10.52 7.20
CA MET A 427 -14.48 -9.64 6.20
C MET A 427 -14.44 -8.17 6.62
N ASP A 428 -14.54 -7.84 7.92
CA ASP A 428 -14.34 -6.48 8.42
C ASP A 428 -12.90 -5.98 8.22
N GLU A 429 -11.93 -6.89 8.28
CA GLU A 429 -10.53 -6.60 7.91
C GLU A 429 -10.35 -6.40 6.39
N GLY A 430 -11.36 -6.72 5.59
CA GLY A 430 -11.29 -6.64 4.14
C GLY A 430 -10.42 -7.72 3.48
N VAL A 431 -10.19 -8.86 4.14
CA VAL A 431 -9.42 -9.98 3.58
C VAL A 431 -10.12 -10.56 2.34
N ALA A 432 -11.46 -10.55 2.34
CA ALA A 432 -12.30 -10.98 1.23
C ALA A 432 -13.69 -10.33 1.35
N GLN A 433 -14.58 -10.61 0.41
CA GLN A 433 -15.94 -10.12 0.40
C GLN A 433 -16.92 -11.24 0.73
N LEU A 434 -17.97 -10.91 1.49
CA LEU A 434 -19.03 -11.83 1.88
C LEU A 434 -20.34 -11.49 1.18
N PHE A 435 -20.92 -12.50 0.56
CA PHE A 435 -22.25 -12.44 -0.04
C PHE A 435 -23.15 -13.50 0.56
N VAL A 436 -24.42 -13.20 0.69
CA VAL A 436 -25.44 -14.17 1.12
C VAL A 436 -26.43 -14.35 -0.03
N SER A 437 -26.47 -15.56 -0.59
CA SER A 437 -27.40 -15.89 -1.66
C SER A 437 -28.85 -15.72 -1.20
N GLN A 438 -29.64 -14.95 -1.93
CA GLN A 438 -31.07 -14.78 -1.62
C GLN A 438 -31.89 -16.01 -1.99
N PHE A 439 -31.37 -16.86 -2.87
CA PHE A 439 -32.08 -18.07 -3.32
C PHE A 439 -32.02 -19.22 -2.29
N ASN A 440 -30.85 -19.45 -1.68
CA ASN A 440 -30.65 -20.60 -0.77
C ASN A 440 -30.11 -20.22 0.61
N GLY A 441 -29.85 -18.95 0.88
CA GLY A 441 -29.33 -18.45 2.16
C GLY A 441 -27.87 -18.81 2.47
N ARG A 442 -27.16 -19.46 1.52
CA ARG A 442 -25.76 -19.88 1.73
C ARG A 442 -24.81 -18.68 1.66
N LYS A 443 -23.76 -18.75 2.45
CA LYS A 443 -22.70 -17.75 2.47
C LYS A 443 -21.68 -18.02 1.36
N ILE A 444 -21.38 -16.98 0.59
CA ILE A 444 -20.41 -17.01 -0.50
C ILE A 444 -19.27 -16.08 -0.14
N VAL A 445 -18.05 -16.56 -0.20
CA VAL A 445 -16.84 -15.75 -0.05
C VAL A 445 -16.27 -15.49 -1.43
N GLY A 446 -16.09 -14.22 -1.74
CA GLY A 446 -15.44 -13.72 -2.96
C GLY A 446 -14.03 -13.23 -2.68
N THR A 447 -13.07 -13.67 -3.49
CA THR A 447 -11.65 -13.32 -3.38
C THR A 447 -11.07 -12.92 -4.74
N VAL A 448 -9.91 -12.27 -4.74
CA VAL A 448 -9.14 -12.02 -5.97
C VAL A 448 -8.41 -13.28 -6.42
N GLY A 449 -7.93 -14.10 -5.48
CA GLY A 449 -7.17 -15.29 -5.83
C GLY A 449 -7.29 -16.44 -4.84
N GLN A 450 -6.74 -17.58 -5.23
CA GLN A 450 -6.83 -18.85 -4.50
C GLN A 450 -6.16 -18.77 -3.11
N LEU A 451 -5.05 -18.06 -2.99
CA LEU A 451 -4.27 -17.99 -1.77
C LEU A 451 -5.06 -17.32 -0.62
N GLN A 452 -5.96 -16.38 -0.93
CA GLN A 452 -6.83 -15.77 0.09
C GLN A 452 -7.73 -16.80 0.78
N PHE A 453 -8.28 -17.78 0.05
CA PHE A 453 -9.07 -18.87 0.67
C PHE A 453 -8.24 -19.69 1.65
N GLU A 454 -6.97 -19.97 1.32
CA GLU A 454 -6.06 -20.71 2.20
C GLU A 454 -5.71 -19.90 3.45
N VAL A 455 -5.48 -18.60 3.29
CA VAL A 455 -5.23 -17.69 4.42
C VAL A 455 -6.46 -17.60 5.33
N ILE A 456 -7.65 -17.44 4.76
CA ILE A 456 -8.92 -17.41 5.51
C ILE A 456 -9.11 -18.71 6.28
N GLN A 457 -8.91 -19.86 5.63
CA GLN A 457 -9.04 -21.16 6.28
C GLN A 457 -8.04 -21.32 7.42
N HIS A 458 -6.78 -21.01 7.18
CA HIS A 458 -5.74 -21.09 8.20
C HIS A 458 -6.08 -20.19 9.42
N ARG A 459 -6.51 -18.97 9.19
CA ARG A 459 -6.90 -18.04 10.25
C ARG A 459 -8.12 -18.51 11.00
N LEU A 460 -9.16 -19.02 10.32
CA LEU A 460 -10.36 -19.57 10.97
C LEU A 460 -10.00 -20.77 11.88
N GLU A 461 -9.10 -21.65 11.43
CA GLU A 461 -8.69 -22.81 12.22
C GLU A 461 -7.83 -22.42 13.43
N HIS A 462 -6.86 -21.52 13.28
CA HIS A 462 -5.88 -21.20 14.33
C HIS A 462 -6.34 -20.07 15.27
N GLU A 463 -6.98 -19.04 14.74
CA GLU A 463 -7.40 -17.89 15.55
C GLU A 463 -8.80 -18.08 16.18
N TYR A 464 -9.71 -18.72 15.44
CA TYR A 464 -11.11 -18.90 15.85
C TYR A 464 -11.46 -20.34 16.26
N GLN A 465 -10.53 -21.29 16.04
CA GLN A 465 -10.73 -22.71 16.31
C GLN A 465 -11.96 -23.28 15.58
N ALA A 466 -12.25 -22.77 14.40
CA ALA A 466 -13.39 -23.14 13.58
C ALA A 466 -12.90 -23.70 12.23
N LYS A 467 -13.20 -24.96 11.96
CA LYS A 467 -12.89 -25.58 10.67
C LYS A 467 -13.99 -25.28 9.66
N CYS A 468 -13.61 -24.90 8.46
CA CYS A 468 -14.53 -24.69 7.35
C CYS A 468 -14.26 -25.67 6.19
N ARG A 469 -15.26 -25.83 5.33
CA ARG A 469 -15.15 -26.48 4.04
C ARG A 469 -15.47 -25.49 2.94
N TRP A 470 -14.73 -25.58 1.85
CA TRP A 470 -14.95 -24.79 0.66
C TRP A 470 -15.62 -25.63 -0.41
N GLU A 471 -16.74 -25.15 -0.93
CA GLU A 471 -17.39 -25.70 -2.10
C GLU A 471 -17.23 -24.71 -3.26
N PRO A 472 -16.57 -25.09 -4.37
CA PRO A 472 -16.38 -24.22 -5.51
C PRO A 472 -17.70 -23.72 -6.08
N LEU A 473 -17.76 -22.43 -6.43
CA LEU A 473 -18.90 -21.82 -7.08
C LEU A 473 -18.42 -21.15 -8.37
N GLN A 474 -18.96 -21.62 -9.51
CA GLN A 474 -18.66 -21.01 -10.79
C GLN A 474 -19.48 -19.73 -10.95
N MET A 475 -18.83 -18.58 -10.75
CA MET A 475 -19.38 -17.26 -11.01
C MET A 475 -18.35 -16.45 -11.82
N PHE A 476 -18.87 -15.65 -12.73
CA PHE A 476 -18.06 -14.79 -13.57
C PHE A 476 -17.76 -13.44 -12.89
N LYS A 477 -18.82 -12.79 -12.37
CA LYS A 477 -18.72 -11.47 -11.73
C LYS A 477 -19.83 -11.25 -10.70
N ALA A 478 -19.50 -10.51 -9.66
CA ALA A 478 -20.45 -9.89 -8.75
C ALA A 478 -20.63 -8.41 -9.15
N CYS A 479 -21.87 -7.98 -9.33
CA CYS A 479 -22.21 -6.62 -9.74
C CYS A 479 -23.20 -6.02 -8.73
N TRP A 480 -22.86 -4.89 -8.13
CA TRP A 480 -23.81 -4.12 -7.34
C TRP A 480 -24.80 -3.46 -8.30
N ILE A 481 -26.08 -3.53 -7.99
CA ILE A 481 -27.14 -3.04 -8.86
C ILE A 481 -27.91 -1.88 -8.21
N GLU A 482 -28.16 -0.86 -8.99
CA GLU A 482 -29.05 0.23 -8.63
C GLU A 482 -29.94 0.63 -9.81
N SER A 483 -31.10 1.19 -9.51
CA SER A 483 -32.01 1.74 -10.52
C SER A 483 -32.83 2.87 -9.90
N ASP A 484 -33.10 3.89 -10.70
CA ASP A 484 -34.05 4.94 -10.37
C ASP A 484 -35.52 4.44 -10.56
N ASP A 485 -35.71 3.29 -11.23
CA ASP A 485 -36.99 2.61 -11.40
C ASP A 485 -37.09 1.40 -10.43
N GLU A 486 -37.72 1.64 -9.28
CA GLU A 486 -37.92 0.61 -8.25
C GLU A 486 -38.75 -0.59 -8.76
N GLN A 487 -39.71 -0.35 -9.70
CA GLN A 487 -40.56 -1.42 -10.23
C GLN A 487 -39.78 -2.35 -11.16
N GLU A 488 -38.91 -1.79 -11.99
CA GLU A 488 -38.02 -2.58 -12.84
C GLU A 488 -37.02 -3.35 -12.00
N LEU A 489 -36.44 -2.73 -10.97
CA LEU A 489 -35.49 -3.38 -10.05
C LEU A 489 -36.14 -4.56 -9.32
N GLU A 490 -37.34 -4.41 -8.77
CA GLU A 490 -38.04 -5.50 -8.10
C GLU A 490 -38.46 -6.63 -9.08
N THR A 491 -38.80 -6.28 -10.31
CA THR A 491 -39.10 -7.25 -11.37
C THR A 491 -37.84 -8.04 -11.73
N PHE A 492 -36.70 -7.35 -11.86
CA PHE A 492 -35.40 -7.95 -12.09
C PHE A 492 -35.03 -8.94 -10.99
N LYS A 493 -35.09 -8.53 -9.73
CA LYS A 493 -34.79 -9.37 -8.56
C LYS A 493 -35.64 -10.66 -8.56
N LYS A 494 -36.93 -10.56 -8.85
CA LYS A 494 -37.82 -11.73 -8.92
C LYS A 494 -37.46 -12.66 -10.06
N ARG A 495 -37.22 -12.11 -11.27
CA ARG A 495 -36.88 -12.94 -12.45
C ARG A 495 -35.50 -13.56 -12.39
N LYS A 496 -34.55 -12.89 -11.73
CA LYS A 496 -33.15 -13.32 -11.59
C LYS A 496 -32.83 -13.81 -10.19
N ALA A 497 -33.82 -14.24 -9.42
CA ALA A 497 -33.69 -14.59 -7.99
C ALA A 497 -32.55 -15.56 -7.69
N GLN A 498 -32.27 -16.52 -8.58
CA GLN A 498 -31.14 -17.47 -8.42
C GLN A 498 -29.76 -16.83 -8.47
N TYR A 499 -29.64 -15.64 -9.09
CA TYR A 499 -28.39 -14.87 -9.20
C TYR A 499 -28.31 -13.74 -8.17
N MET A 500 -29.34 -13.55 -7.34
CA MET A 500 -29.35 -12.47 -6.37
C MET A 500 -28.68 -12.86 -5.07
N ALA A 501 -27.85 -11.97 -4.58
CA ALA A 501 -27.22 -12.04 -3.27
C ALA A 501 -27.28 -10.68 -2.58
N LYS A 502 -27.02 -10.66 -1.30
CA LYS A 502 -26.74 -9.44 -0.54
C LYS A 502 -25.30 -9.46 -0.07
N ASP A 503 -24.66 -8.31 -0.15
CA ASP A 503 -23.35 -8.14 0.47
C ASP A 503 -23.48 -7.96 2.00
N LYS A 504 -22.35 -7.74 2.66
CA LYS A 504 -22.31 -7.59 4.12
C LYS A 504 -23.08 -6.35 4.63
N GLU A 505 -23.16 -5.31 3.83
CA GLU A 505 -23.90 -4.07 4.10
C GLU A 505 -25.39 -4.18 3.77
N GLY A 506 -25.82 -5.29 3.21
CA GLY A 506 -27.21 -5.55 2.83
C GLY A 506 -27.60 -5.00 1.45
N ARG A 507 -26.63 -4.55 0.64
CA ARG A 507 -26.87 -4.07 -0.73
C ARG A 507 -27.16 -5.23 -1.67
N ASP A 508 -27.96 -4.98 -2.69
CA ASP A 508 -28.31 -5.98 -3.68
C ASP A 508 -27.16 -6.19 -4.68
N VAL A 509 -26.79 -7.46 -4.86
CA VAL A 509 -25.71 -7.89 -5.74
C VAL A 509 -26.24 -8.92 -6.71
N PHE A 510 -26.02 -8.69 -8.00
CA PHE A 510 -26.25 -9.65 -9.07
C PHE A 510 -24.97 -10.46 -9.32
N MET A 511 -25.04 -11.76 -9.11
CA MET A 511 -23.92 -12.70 -9.28
C MET A 511 -24.06 -13.45 -10.59
N ALA A 512 -23.48 -12.91 -11.66
CA ALA A 512 -23.54 -13.54 -12.99
C ALA A 512 -22.61 -14.77 -13.04
N ASP A 513 -23.14 -15.90 -13.53
CA ASP A 513 -22.36 -17.13 -13.73
C ASP A 513 -21.50 -17.09 -15.00
N SER A 514 -21.85 -16.24 -15.95
CA SER A 514 -21.14 -16.07 -17.21
C SER A 514 -21.23 -14.65 -17.75
N GLY A 515 -20.28 -14.27 -18.62
CA GLY A 515 -20.32 -12.99 -19.32
C GLY A 515 -21.58 -12.83 -20.17
N TYR A 516 -22.09 -13.92 -20.72
CA TYR A 516 -23.33 -13.91 -21.49
C TYR A 516 -24.55 -13.54 -20.64
N VAL A 517 -24.69 -14.14 -19.45
CA VAL A 517 -25.80 -13.83 -18.52
C VAL A 517 -25.73 -12.38 -18.07
N LEU A 518 -24.54 -11.84 -17.83
CA LEU A 518 -24.36 -10.43 -17.49
C LEU A 518 -24.77 -9.51 -18.65
N GLN A 519 -24.32 -9.80 -19.86
CA GLN A 519 -24.63 -9.01 -21.04
C GLN A 519 -26.13 -9.03 -21.36
N MET A 520 -26.79 -10.18 -21.24
CA MET A 520 -28.23 -10.30 -21.41
C MET A 520 -28.99 -9.47 -20.35
N ALA A 521 -28.53 -9.52 -19.09
CA ALA A 521 -29.14 -8.71 -18.02
C ALA A 521 -29.02 -7.20 -18.32
N GLN A 522 -27.88 -6.74 -18.77
CA GLN A 522 -27.64 -5.35 -19.15
C GLN A 522 -28.46 -4.90 -20.36
N ASN A 523 -28.67 -5.79 -21.33
CA ASN A 523 -29.46 -5.50 -22.52
C ASN A 523 -30.95 -5.46 -22.24
N ASP A 524 -31.46 -6.37 -21.41
CA ASP A 524 -32.89 -6.53 -21.10
C ASP A 524 -33.40 -5.47 -20.11
N TYR A 525 -32.51 -4.92 -19.26
CA TYR A 525 -32.86 -4.00 -18.18
C TYR A 525 -31.98 -2.74 -18.23
N LYS A 526 -32.33 -1.83 -19.12
CA LYS A 526 -31.51 -0.64 -19.44
C LYS A 526 -31.47 0.42 -18.33
N ASN A 527 -32.49 0.45 -17.46
CA ASN A 527 -32.53 1.38 -16.34
C ASN A 527 -31.81 0.85 -15.10
N ILE A 528 -31.33 -0.41 -15.14
CA ILE A 528 -30.51 -0.97 -14.07
C ILE A 528 -29.03 -0.74 -14.38
N LYS A 529 -28.35 -0.05 -13.49
CA LYS A 529 -26.89 0.13 -13.52
C LYS A 529 -26.22 -1.05 -12.83
N PHE A 530 -25.20 -1.59 -13.47
CA PHE A 530 -24.39 -2.71 -12.96
C PHE A 530 -22.98 -2.19 -12.67
N HIS A 531 -22.65 -2.10 -11.40
CA HIS A 531 -21.36 -1.58 -10.93
C HIS A 531 -20.41 -2.74 -10.58
N PHE A 532 -19.16 -2.64 -11.02
CA PHE A 532 -18.11 -3.62 -10.72
C PHE A 532 -17.26 -3.23 -9.50
N THR A 533 -17.58 -2.11 -8.90
CA THR A 533 -17.00 -1.60 -7.67
C THR A 533 -18.11 -1.24 -6.69
N SER A 534 -17.82 -1.33 -5.41
CA SER A 534 -18.79 -1.03 -4.35
C SER A 534 -18.72 0.43 -3.86
N GLU A 535 -18.18 1.33 -4.65
CA GLU A 535 -18.21 2.77 -4.35
C GLU A 535 -19.63 3.31 -4.56
N PHE A 536 -20.24 3.73 -3.47
CA PHE A 536 -21.48 4.47 -3.48
C PHE A 536 -21.43 5.60 -2.47
#